data_8fe6f72c66bb9f6e60e368c0bd6b96b9
#
_entry.id   8fe6f72c66bb9f6e60e368c0bd6b96b9
#
_cell.length_a   1.000
_cell.length_b   1.000
_cell.length_c   1.000
_cell.angle_alpha   90.00
_cell.angle_beta   90.00
_cell.angle_gamma   90.00
#
_symmetry.space_group_name_H-M   'P 1'
#
loop_
_entity.id
_entity.type
_entity.pdbx_description
1 polymer ?
#
loop_
_entity_poly.entity_id
_entity_poly.type
_entity_poly.pdbx_seq_one_letter_code
_entity_poly.pdbx_strand_id
1 'polypeptide(L)'
;MNKMKLYTIIGAGLFALTSTTLLACSEIEDGSNDMSSWPEVKDYVTTLEHPCMLHTETDFEFVKGKVQAGAQPWKNAFDHLSRSGNSLSQSNYKASPVKLLARLDQNNWAGKYPNDWNNYTKLMKDAAAAYQLALRWKLSETDGAQYADAAVAILNDWAKTCTGF
;
A
#
# COMPACT_ATOMS: atom_id res chain seq x y z
N MET A 1 11.09 33.95 47.24
CA MET A 1 10.18 32.87 46.82
C MET A 1 10.94 31.91 45.94
N ASN A 2 11.07 30.68 46.39
CA ASN A 2 12.12 29.75 46.01
C ASN A 2 11.82 29.12 44.64
N LYS A 3 12.71 29.33 43.67
CA LYS A 3 12.68 28.69 42.35
C LYS A 3 12.67 27.14 42.40
N MET A 4 13.12 26.57 43.53
CA MET A 4 13.14 25.11 43.72
C MET A 4 11.76 24.46 43.87
N LYS A 5 10.74 25.18 44.33
CA LYS A 5 9.39 24.63 44.48
C LYS A 5 8.63 24.46 43.15
N LEU A 6 9.02 25.23 42.15
CA LEU A 6 8.36 25.14 40.81
C LEU A 6 8.78 23.89 40.03
N TYR A 7 10.06 23.49 40.14
CA TYR A 7 10.56 22.28 39.43
C TYR A 7 10.02 20.98 40.02
N THR A 8 9.71 20.95 41.31
CA THR A 8 9.15 19.74 41.95
C THR A 8 7.71 19.49 41.52
N ILE A 9 6.93 20.54 41.28
CA ILE A 9 5.54 20.39 40.82
C ILE A 9 5.49 19.95 39.35
N ILE A 10 6.38 20.45 38.51
CA ILE A 10 6.45 20.08 37.10
C ILE A 10 6.95 18.62 36.94
N GLY A 11 7.92 18.22 37.76
CA GLY A 11 8.41 16.84 37.76
C GLY A 11 7.37 15.82 38.22
N ALA A 12 6.57 16.15 39.23
CA ALA A 12 5.51 15.26 39.71
C ALA A 12 4.35 15.12 38.68
N GLY A 13 4.03 16.22 37.98
CA GLY A 13 2.98 16.21 36.95
C GLY A 13 3.37 15.37 35.71
N LEU A 14 4.64 15.41 35.33
CA LEU A 14 5.13 14.62 34.17
C LEU A 14 5.19 13.12 34.49
N PHE A 15 5.54 12.77 35.73
CA PHE A 15 5.61 11.37 36.17
C PHE A 15 4.21 10.74 36.31
N ALA A 16 3.20 11.52 36.67
CA ALA A 16 1.83 11.04 36.77
C ALA A 16 1.21 10.78 35.39
N LEU A 17 1.58 11.56 34.34
CA LEU A 17 1.09 11.36 32.98
C LEU A 17 1.73 10.16 32.30
N THR A 18 3.00 9.85 32.60
CA THR A 18 3.67 8.69 32.02
C THR A 18 3.22 7.37 32.66
N SER A 19 2.84 7.38 33.95
CA SER A 19 2.36 6.18 34.63
C SER A 19 0.93 5.79 34.21
N THR A 20 0.08 6.76 33.87
CA THR A 20 -1.29 6.48 33.39
C THR A 20 -1.31 5.95 31.97
N THR A 21 -0.37 6.35 31.12
CA THR A 21 -0.26 5.79 29.75
C THR A 21 0.31 4.36 29.74
N LEU A 22 1.17 4.01 30.70
CA LEU A 22 1.68 2.64 30.84
C LEU A 22 0.62 1.69 31.42
N LEU A 23 -0.28 2.16 32.28
CA LEU A 23 -1.39 1.35 32.78
C LEU A 23 -2.44 1.06 31.70
N ALA A 24 -2.68 1.99 30.77
CA ALA A 24 -3.59 1.76 29.66
C ALA A 24 -3.09 0.72 28.65
N CYS A 25 -1.77 0.48 28.56
CA CYS A 25 -1.21 -0.57 27.73
C CYS A 25 -1.15 -1.94 28.42
N SER A 26 -1.21 -2.00 29.74
CA SER A 26 -1.18 -3.27 30.49
C SER A 26 -2.54 -3.95 30.62
N GLU A 27 -3.63 -3.23 30.37
CA GLU A 27 -4.98 -3.81 30.38
C GLU A 27 -5.38 -4.50 29.05
N ILE A 28 -4.51 -4.48 28.04
CA ILE A 28 -4.76 -5.16 26.75
C ILE A 28 -4.22 -6.60 26.75
N GLU A 29 -3.53 -7.02 27.83
CA GLU A 29 -2.95 -8.37 27.95
C GLU A 29 -3.85 -9.36 28.70
N ASP A 30 -5.12 -9.13 28.81
CA ASP A 30 -6.00 -10.24 29.19
C ASP A 30 -6.33 -11.05 27.94
N GLY A 31 -5.46 -12.00 27.67
CA GLY A 31 -5.58 -12.96 26.59
C GLY A 31 -6.73 -13.94 26.80
N SER A 32 -7.87 -13.49 27.28
CA SER A 32 -9.09 -14.28 27.16
C SER A 32 -9.49 -14.26 25.69
N ASN A 33 -9.16 -15.32 24.96
CA ASN A 33 -9.74 -15.63 23.67
C ASN A 33 -11.24 -15.97 23.80
N ASP A 34 -11.93 -15.29 24.71
CA ASP A 34 -13.38 -15.40 24.79
C ASP A 34 -14.01 -14.66 23.61
N MET A 35 -14.17 -15.38 22.53
CA MET A 35 -14.85 -14.90 21.32
C MET A 35 -16.37 -14.84 21.51
N SER A 36 -16.90 -15.16 22.68
CA SER A 36 -18.35 -15.16 22.96
C SER A 36 -18.95 -13.75 22.95
N SER A 37 -18.10 -12.72 23.16
CA SER A 37 -18.49 -11.31 23.08
C SER A 37 -18.32 -10.69 21.68
N TRP A 38 -17.77 -11.43 20.74
CA TRP A 38 -17.68 -10.93 19.37
C TRP A 38 -19.06 -10.93 18.74
N PRO A 39 -19.43 -9.88 17.99
CA PRO A 39 -20.69 -9.89 17.29
C PRO A 39 -20.74 -11.10 16.36
N GLU A 40 -21.85 -11.80 16.40
CA GLU A 40 -22.11 -12.92 15.49
C GLU A 40 -21.77 -12.48 14.07
N VAL A 41 -20.83 -13.18 13.43
CA VAL A 41 -20.48 -12.92 12.04
C VAL A 41 -21.70 -13.30 11.21
N LYS A 42 -22.54 -12.32 10.94
CA LYS A 42 -23.63 -12.49 9.98
C LYS A 42 -22.99 -12.81 8.64
N ASP A 43 -23.58 -13.75 7.90
CA ASP A 43 -23.16 -14.11 6.55
C ASP A 43 -23.05 -12.83 5.69
N TYR A 44 -21.83 -12.29 5.61
CA TYR A 44 -21.55 -11.15 4.78
C TYR A 44 -21.31 -11.62 3.35
N VAL A 45 -22.23 -11.25 2.50
CA VAL A 45 -22.11 -11.27 1.04
C VAL A 45 -21.78 -12.63 0.45
N THR A 46 -22.80 -13.32 0.01
CA THR A 46 -22.69 -14.58 -0.74
C THR A 46 -22.19 -14.38 -2.17
N THR A 47 -22.17 -13.16 -2.67
CA THR A 47 -21.68 -12.81 -4.01
C THR A 47 -20.74 -11.60 -3.95
N LEU A 48 -19.52 -11.77 -4.43
CA LEU A 48 -18.56 -10.68 -4.59
C LEU A 48 -18.69 -10.09 -6.00
N GLU A 49 -19.03 -8.81 -6.06
CA GLU A 49 -18.98 -8.06 -7.32
C GLU A 49 -17.58 -7.48 -7.53
N HIS A 50 -16.99 -7.75 -8.68
CA HIS A 50 -15.68 -7.21 -9.02
C HIS A 50 -15.77 -5.87 -9.74
N PRO A 51 -14.84 -4.94 -9.45
CA PRO A 51 -13.72 -5.00 -8.49
C PRO A 51 -14.18 -4.83 -7.03
N CYS A 52 -13.61 -5.56 -6.08
CA CYS A 52 -14.09 -5.63 -4.71
C CYS A 52 -13.04 -5.58 -3.60
N MET A 53 -11.75 -5.49 -3.92
CA MET A 53 -10.70 -5.49 -2.88
C MET A 53 -10.41 -4.07 -2.37
N LEU A 54 -9.63 -3.29 -3.14
CA LEU A 54 -9.24 -1.94 -2.76
C LEU A 54 -10.21 -0.89 -3.28
N HIS A 55 -10.89 -1.17 -4.38
CA HIS A 55 -11.77 -0.23 -5.06
C HIS A 55 -12.99 -0.97 -5.61
N THR A 56 -14.13 -0.33 -5.51
CA THR A 56 -15.37 -0.74 -6.19
C THR A 56 -15.55 0.06 -7.49
N GLU A 57 -16.46 -0.36 -8.36
CA GLU A 57 -16.78 0.42 -9.56
C GLU A 57 -17.34 1.80 -9.18
N THR A 58 -18.16 1.87 -8.12
CA THR A 58 -18.69 3.15 -7.59
C THR A 58 -17.59 4.11 -7.16
N ASP A 59 -16.49 3.59 -6.56
CA ASP A 59 -15.33 4.41 -6.20
C ASP A 59 -14.66 5.00 -7.44
N PHE A 60 -14.51 4.20 -8.49
CA PHE A 60 -13.94 4.69 -9.76
C PHE A 60 -14.81 5.73 -10.41
N GLU A 61 -16.12 5.53 -10.47
CA GLU A 61 -17.08 6.51 -11.02
C GLU A 61 -17.04 7.82 -10.23
N PHE A 62 -17.03 7.73 -8.89
CA PHE A 62 -16.92 8.91 -8.03
C PHE A 62 -15.63 9.70 -8.30
N VAL A 63 -14.47 9.02 -8.26
CA VAL A 63 -13.18 9.67 -8.47
C VAL A 63 -13.08 10.24 -9.88
N LYS A 64 -13.52 9.49 -10.89
CA LYS A 64 -13.55 9.94 -12.29
C LYS A 64 -14.37 11.21 -12.44
N GLY A 65 -15.56 11.27 -11.86
CA GLY A 65 -16.39 12.47 -11.86
C GLY A 65 -15.71 13.67 -11.19
N LYS A 66 -14.98 13.45 -10.08
CA LYS A 66 -14.18 14.51 -9.42
C LYS A 66 -13.04 15.01 -10.28
N VAL A 67 -12.32 14.11 -10.96
CA VAL A 67 -11.23 14.46 -11.88
C VAL A 67 -11.76 15.29 -13.05
N GLN A 68 -12.88 14.87 -13.65
CA GLN A 68 -13.53 15.56 -14.75
C GLN A 68 -13.99 16.98 -14.37
N ALA A 69 -14.55 17.11 -13.17
CA ALA A 69 -14.97 18.40 -12.63
C ALA A 69 -13.80 19.31 -12.18
N GLY A 70 -12.54 18.85 -12.29
CA GLY A 70 -11.37 19.61 -11.84
C GLY A 70 -11.27 19.76 -10.31
N ALA A 71 -12.04 18.95 -9.56
CA ALA A 71 -12.13 19.07 -8.11
C ALA A 71 -10.84 18.64 -7.42
N GLN A 72 -10.42 19.42 -6.41
CA GLN A 72 -9.25 19.09 -5.61
C GLN A 72 -9.66 18.25 -4.39
N PRO A 73 -8.82 17.32 -3.92
CA PRO A 73 -7.44 17.00 -4.38
C PRO A 73 -7.36 15.99 -5.55
N TRP A 74 -8.48 15.43 -6.03
CA TRP A 74 -8.52 14.34 -7.01
C TRP A 74 -7.86 14.71 -8.34
N LYS A 75 -8.12 15.91 -8.87
CA LYS A 75 -7.52 16.36 -10.13
C LYS A 75 -6.00 16.42 -10.02
N ASN A 76 -5.47 16.98 -8.93
CA ASN A 76 -4.03 17.05 -8.71
C ASN A 76 -3.40 15.66 -8.58
N ALA A 77 -4.05 14.74 -7.86
CA ALA A 77 -3.58 13.36 -7.73
C ALA A 77 -3.53 12.64 -9.09
N PHE A 78 -4.57 12.82 -9.92
CA PHE A 78 -4.59 12.26 -11.27
C PHE A 78 -3.52 12.88 -12.18
N ASP A 79 -3.28 14.18 -12.09
CA ASP A 79 -2.22 14.85 -12.85
C ASP A 79 -0.83 14.33 -12.45
N HIS A 80 -0.60 14.08 -11.16
CA HIS A 80 0.61 13.44 -10.69
C HIS A 80 0.76 11.99 -11.21
N LEU A 81 -0.32 11.23 -11.23
CA LEU A 81 -0.33 9.88 -11.79
C LEU A 81 0.00 9.90 -13.27
N SER A 82 -0.62 10.79 -14.03
CA SER A 82 -0.59 10.79 -15.51
C SER A 82 0.58 11.56 -16.13
N ARG A 83 1.33 12.36 -15.35
CA ARG A 83 2.44 13.17 -15.87
C ARG A 83 3.53 12.31 -16.54
N SER A 84 4.15 12.85 -17.59
CA SER A 84 5.20 12.16 -18.35
C SER A 84 6.43 11.76 -17.51
N GLY A 85 6.74 12.52 -16.44
CA GLY A 85 7.84 12.20 -15.52
C GLY A 85 7.56 10.98 -14.61
N ASN A 86 6.31 10.49 -14.52
CA ASN A 86 5.99 9.26 -13.83
C ASN A 86 6.13 8.07 -14.77
N SER A 87 7.32 7.51 -14.85
CA SER A 87 7.60 6.39 -15.77
C SER A 87 6.78 5.13 -15.49
N LEU A 88 6.34 4.93 -14.26
CA LEU A 88 5.57 3.73 -13.86
C LEU A 88 4.16 3.71 -14.45
N SER A 89 3.60 4.87 -14.76
CA SER A 89 2.24 5.00 -15.31
C SER A 89 2.21 5.25 -16.82
N GLN A 90 3.34 5.10 -17.52
CA GLN A 90 3.40 5.26 -18.97
C GLN A 90 3.18 3.92 -19.69
N SER A 91 2.42 3.93 -20.77
CA SER A 91 2.09 2.71 -21.54
C SER A 91 3.31 2.03 -22.16
N ASN A 92 4.43 2.73 -22.28
CA ASN A 92 5.70 2.17 -22.76
C ASN A 92 6.59 1.60 -21.65
N TYR A 93 6.10 1.51 -20.42
CA TYR A 93 6.84 0.89 -19.31
C TYR A 93 7.22 -0.55 -19.67
N LYS A 94 8.43 -0.95 -19.33
CA LYS A 94 8.95 -2.31 -19.55
C LYS A 94 9.20 -2.98 -18.22
N ALA A 95 8.55 -4.12 -18.00
CA ALA A 95 8.78 -4.97 -16.84
C ALA A 95 10.21 -5.56 -16.86
N SER A 96 10.69 -5.94 -15.71
CA SER A 96 12.02 -6.55 -15.51
C SER A 96 11.89 -7.88 -14.76
N PRO A 97 11.09 -8.84 -15.27
CA PRO A 97 10.83 -10.10 -14.58
C PRO A 97 12.09 -10.95 -14.46
N VAL A 98 12.14 -11.77 -13.42
CA VAL A 98 13.24 -12.69 -13.15
C VAL A 98 12.71 -14.12 -12.96
N LYS A 99 13.54 -15.12 -13.27
CA LYS A 99 13.18 -16.53 -13.11
C LYS A 99 12.97 -16.92 -11.65
N LEU A 100 13.91 -16.54 -10.80
CA LEU A 100 13.86 -16.79 -9.37
C LEU A 100 13.82 -15.46 -8.65
N LEU A 101 12.75 -15.24 -7.90
CA LEU A 101 12.61 -14.05 -7.07
C LEU A 101 13.27 -14.32 -5.71
N ALA A 102 14.16 -13.45 -5.29
CA ALA A 102 14.86 -13.59 -4.03
C ALA A 102 14.96 -12.28 -3.27
N ARG A 103 14.79 -12.38 -1.95
CA ARG A 103 15.10 -11.34 -0.98
C ARG A 103 16.13 -11.92 -0.01
N LEU A 104 17.36 -11.48 -0.14
CA LEU A 104 18.43 -11.90 0.77
C LEU A 104 18.35 -11.10 2.06
N ASP A 105 18.48 -11.80 3.19
CA ASP A 105 18.77 -11.18 4.47
C ASP A 105 20.19 -10.60 4.45
N GLN A 106 20.37 -9.42 5.02
CA GLN A 106 21.67 -8.74 5.10
C GLN A 106 22.77 -9.61 5.71
N ASN A 107 22.42 -10.53 6.60
CA ASN A 107 23.35 -11.47 7.23
C ASN A 107 23.86 -12.56 6.29
N ASN A 108 23.21 -12.79 5.16
CA ASN A 108 23.59 -13.80 4.17
C ASN A 108 24.32 -13.22 2.95
N TRP A 109 24.63 -11.93 2.97
CA TRP A 109 25.22 -11.20 1.84
C TRP A 109 26.71 -11.42 1.62
N ALA A 110 27.42 -11.99 2.56
CA ALA A 110 28.88 -12.10 2.56
C ALA A 110 29.43 -12.96 1.40
N GLY A 111 29.24 -12.51 0.16
CA GLY A 111 29.87 -13.09 -1.04
C GLY A 111 29.38 -14.48 -1.44
N LYS A 112 28.34 -15.01 -0.78
CA LYS A 112 27.83 -16.36 -1.00
C LYS A 112 26.94 -16.49 -2.22
N TYR A 113 26.31 -15.38 -2.66
CA TYR A 113 25.36 -15.39 -3.75
C TYR A 113 25.69 -14.33 -4.79
N PRO A 114 25.35 -14.54 -6.07
CA PRO A 114 25.50 -13.52 -7.11
C PRO A 114 24.76 -12.21 -6.77
N ASN A 115 25.26 -11.08 -7.22
CA ASN A 115 24.73 -9.74 -6.92
C ASN A 115 23.28 -9.52 -7.39
N ASP A 116 22.76 -10.37 -8.26
CA ASP A 116 21.40 -10.31 -8.79
C ASP A 116 20.36 -11.06 -7.95
N TRP A 117 20.76 -11.74 -6.90
CA TRP A 117 19.85 -12.50 -6.04
C TRP A 117 18.96 -11.63 -5.15
N ASN A 118 19.31 -10.39 -4.91
CA ASN A 118 18.45 -9.45 -4.18
C ASN A 118 17.58 -8.66 -5.18
N ASN A 119 16.69 -9.35 -5.84
CA ASN A 119 15.95 -8.82 -6.98
C ASN A 119 14.45 -8.55 -6.71
N TYR A 120 13.98 -8.74 -5.47
CA TYR A 120 12.58 -8.53 -5.08
C TYR A 120 12.07 -7.11 -5.39
N THR A 121 12.95 -6.11 -5.41
CA THR A 121 12.60 -4.72 -5.75
C THR A 121 12.11 -4.57 -7.19
N LYS A 122 12.51 -5.47 -8.10
CA LYS A 122 12.02 -5.51 -9.47
C LYS A 122 10.52 -5.83 -9.47
N LEU A 123 10.12 -6.88 -8.73
CA LEU A 123 8.70 -7.22 -8.59
C LEU A 123 7.91 -6.07 -7.96
N MET A 124 8.41 -5.47 -6.88
CA MET A 124 7.73 -4.34 -6.23
C MET A 124 7.52 -3.18 -7.18
N LYS A 125 8.53 -2.84 -7.97
CA LYS A 125 8.47 -1.75 -8.96
C LYS A 125 7.48 -2.09 -10.09
N ASP A 126 7.54 -3.29 -10.62
CA ASP A 126 6.69 -3.74 -11.71
C ASP A 126 5.22 -3.88 -11.25
N ALA A 127 4.98 -4.38 -10.04
CA ALA A 127 3.65 -4.43 -9.44
C ALA A 127 3.06 -3.01 -9.23
N ALA A 128 3.89 -2.07 -8.76
CA ALA A 128 3.48 -0.67 -8.65
C ALA A 128 3.16 -0.06 -10.02
N ALA A 129 3.91 -0.39 -11.07
CA ALA A 129 3.64 0.06 -12.42
C ALA A 129 2.33 -0.52 -12.96
N ALA A 130 2.10 -1.82 -12.80
CA ALA A 130 0.85 -2.47 -13.22
C ALA A 130 -0.37 -1.83 -12.54
N TYR A 131 -0.27 -1.57 -11.23
CA TYR A 131 -1.35 -0.92 -10.47
C TYR A 131 -1.60 0.52 -10.94
N GLN A 132 -0.55 1.33 -11.12
CA GLN A 132 -0.70 2.71 -11.60
C GLN A 132 -1.26 2.78 -13.03
N LEU A 133 -0.88 1.87 -13.90
CA LEU A 133 -1.43 1.75 -15.25
C LEU A 133 -2.91 1.36 -15.21
N ALA A 134 -3.30 0.42 -14.36
CA ALA A 134 -4.70 0.04 -14.18
C ALA A 134 -5.55 1.21 -13.64
N LEU A 135 -5.03 1.97 -12.67
CA LEU A 135 -5.70 3.19 -12.20
C LEU A 135 -5.84 4.23 -13.31
N ARG A 136 -4.77 4.45 -14.08
CA ARG A 136 -4.79 5.40 -15.20
C ARG A 136 -5.81 4.98 -16.25
N TRP A 137 -5.90 3.69 -16.58
CA TRP A 137 -6.94 3.16 -17.44
C TRP A 137 -8.35 3.48 -16.93
N LYS A 138 -8.64 3.15 -15.68
CA LYS A 138 -9.97 3.32 -15.08
C LYS A 138 -10.39 4.80 -14.97
N LEU A 139 -9.44 5.69 -14.70
CA LEU A 139 -9.71 7.11 -14.47
C LEU A 139 -9.60 7.99 -15.72
N SER A 140 -9.04 7.48 -16.83
CA SER A 140 -8.97 8.21 -18.10
C SER A 140 -10.33 8.22 -18.79
N GLU A 141 -10.65 9.33 -19.46
CA GLU A 141 -11.86 9.45 -20.30
C GLU A 141 -11.70 8.80 -21.66
N THR A 142 -10.55 9.03 -22.27
CA THR A 142 -10.20 8.57 -23.60
C THR A 142 -8.82 7.88 -23.53
N ASP A 143 -8.53 7.03 -24.52
CA ASP A 143 -7.23 6.36 -24.68
C ASP A 143 -6.79 5.47 -23.51
N GLY A 144 -7.74 5.05 -22.66
CA GLY A 144 -7.45 4.18 -21.52
C GLY A 144 -6.91 2.80 -21.90
N ALA A 145 -7.33 2.24 -23.03
CA ALA A 145 -7.02 0.87 -23.43
C ALA A 145 -5.52 0.56 -23.44
N GLN A 146 -4.68 1.48 -23.94
CA GLN A 146 -3.22 1.30 -23.94
C GLN A 146 -2.61 1.09 -22.56
N TYR A 147 -3.22 1.66 -21.52
CA TYR A 147 -2.73 1.49 -20.13
C TYR A 147 -3.18 0.16 -19.55
N ALA A 148 -4.39 -0.30 -19.89
CA ALA A 148 -4.85 -1.63 -19.54
C ALA A 148 -3.95 -2.70 -20.16
N ASP A 149 -3.67 -2.58 -21.47
CA ASP A 149 -2.81 -3.49 -22.20
C ASP A 149 -1.40 -3.54 -21.61
N ALA A 150 -0.84 -2.39 -21.25
CA ALA A 150 0.47 -2.31 -20.61
C ALA A 150 0.47 -2.97 -19.23
N ALA A 151 -0.57 -2.78 -18.41
CA ALA A 151 -0.70 -3.42 -17.11
C ALA A 151 -0.77 -4.96 -17.25
N VAL A 152 -1.59 -5.45 -18.18
CA VAL A 152 -1.72 -6.88 -18.46
C VAL A 152 -0.40 -7.47 -19.00
N ALA A 153 0.32 -6.73 -19.84
CA ALA A 153 1.62 -7.17 -20.36
C ALA A 153 2.63 -7.40 -19.22
N ILE A 154 2.71 -6.48 -18.24
CA ILE A 154 3.59 -6.63 -17.06
C ILE A 154 3.26 -7.92 -16.30
N LEU A 155 1.97 -8.15 -16.00
CA LEU A 155 1.54 -9.34 -15.26
C LEU A 155 1.85 -10.63 -16.03
N ASN A 156 1.62 -10.63 -17.34
CA ASN A 156 1.91 -11.77 -18.20
C ASN A 156 3.41 -12.06 -18.31
N ASP A 157 4.24 -11.03 -18.37
CA ASP A 157 5.70 -11.18 -18.43
C ASP A 157 6.24 -11.82 -17.14
N TRP A 158 5.71 -11.42 -15.98
CA TRP A 158 6.03 -12.04 -14.71
C TRP A 158 5.51 -13.47 -14.62
N ALA A 159 4.26 -13.73 -15.01
CA ALA A 159 3.66 -15.05 -14.99
C ALA A 159 4.41 -16.06 -15.88
N LYS A 160 4.93 -15.62 -17.02
CA LYS A 160 5.72 -16.46 -17.93
C LYS A 160 7.16 -16.69 -17.48
N THR A 161 7.73 -15.73 -16.77
CA THR A 161 9.18 -15.73 -16.49
C THR A 161 9.49 -16.24 -15.08
N CYS A 162 8.71 -15.86 -14.08
CA CYS A 162 8.96 -16.21 -12.69
C CYS A 162 8.50 -17.65 -12.41
N THR A 163 9.44 -18.52 -12.07
CA THR A 163 9.20 -19.96 -11.81
C THR A 163 9.43 -20.36 -10.36
N GLY A 164 9.85 -19.41 -9.48
CA GLY A 164 10.09 -19.70 -8.07
C GLY A 164 10.42 -18.46 -7.22
N PHE A 165 10.38 -18.68 -5.91
CA PHE A 165 10.65 -17.70 -4.86
C PHE A 165 11.74 -18.22 -3.92
#